data_e5ba50934ace481a3e4e2e96b8a263f7
#
_entry.id   e5ba50934ace481a3e4e2e96b8a263f7
#
_cell.length_a   1.000
_cell.length_b   1.000
_cell.length_c   1.000
_cell.angle_alpha   90.00
_cell.angle_beta   90.00
_cell.angle_gamma   90.00
#
_symmetry.space_group_name_H-M   'P 1'
#
loop_
_entity.id
_entity.type
_entity.pdbx_description
1 polymer ?
#
loop_
_entity_poly.entity_id
_entity_poly.type
_entity_poly.pdbx_seq_one_letter_code
_entity_poly.pdbx_strand_id
1 'polypeptide(L)'
;MEFDPPPEPEPPTEPDVEPPYWFEQALKDAPTSHHVQVLDCDIHYLRWGPEVAERPGLLFIHGAGCHAHWWDFIAPFFSPERPVAAIDLSGMGDSGWRQSYGSECHVPEIAAVLADAKLGEKPIIVGHSFGGYMTMCYGKD
;
A
#
# COMPACT_ATOMS: atom_id res chain seq x y z
N MET A 1 22.98 37.52 -31.69
CA MET A 1 23.45 37.45 -30.30
C MET A 1 22.67 36.30 -29.68
N GLU A 2 23.28 35.11 -29.59
CA GLU A 2 22.70 33.95 -28.91
C GLU A 2 22.82 34.18 -27.41
N PHE A 3 21.72 34.16 -26.71
CA PHE A 3 21.67 34.19 -25.25
C PHE A 3 21.80 32.76 -24.78
N ASP A 4 22.93 32.40 -24.19
CA ASP A 4 23.01 31.17 -23.41
C ASP A 4 22.12 31.33 -22.17
N PRO A 5 21.21 30.36 -21.89
CA PRO A 5 20.42 30.40 -20.67
C PRO A 5 21.38 30.34 -19.45
N PRO A 6 21.04 30.98 -18.34
CA PRO A 6 21.83 30.85 -17.12
C PRO A 6 21.86 29.37 -16.70
N PRO A 7 22.96 28.90 -16.08
CA PRO A 7 23.05 27.55 -15.58
C PRO A 7 21.89 27.30 -14.60
N GLU A 8 21.30 26.12 -14.72
CA GLU A 8 20.27 25.71 -13.75
C GLU A 8 20.84 25.76 -12.33
N PRO A 9 20.07 26.29 -11.36
CA PRO A 9 20.52 26.31 -9.97
C PRO A 9 20.80 24.89 -9.52
N GLU A 10 21.94 24.68 -8.85
CA GLU A 10 22.24 23.38 -8.25
C GLU A 10 21.09 23.00 -7.29
N PRO A 11 20.62 21.74 -7.33
CA PRO A 11 19.59 21.30 -6.40
C PRO A 11 20.11 21.54 -4.97
N PRO A 12 19.23 21.99 -4.04
CA PRO A 12 19.63 22.18 -2.66
C PRO A 12 20.24 20.87 -2.16
N THR A 13 21.44 20.93 -1.60
CA THR A 13 22.03 19.82 -0.88
C THR A 13 21.12 19.55 0.31
N GLU A 14 20.40 18.42 0.25
CA GLU A 14 19.61 17.97 1.40
C GLU A 14 20.55 17.88 2.60
N PRO A 15 20.16 18.42 3.77
CA PRO A 15 20.96 18.22 4.96
C PRO A 15 21.06 16.70 5.20
N ASP A 16 22.26 16.23 5.55
CA ASP A 16 22.50 14.87 6.02
C ASP A 16 21.72 14.63 7.33
N VAL A 17 20.42 14.42 7.21
CA VAL A 17 19.55 14.05 8.34
C VAL A 17 19.51 12.55 8.38
N GLU A 18 20.20 11.98 9.35
CA GLU A 18 20.08 10.52 9.60
C GLU A 18 18.62 10.18 9.92
N PRO A 19 18.07 9.13 9.29
CA PRO A 19 16.72 8.69 9.60
C PRO A 19 16.62 8.29 11.08
N PRO A 20 15.49 8.52 11.73
CA PRO A 20 15.34 8.13 13.13
C PRO A 20 15.44 6.61 13.30
N TYR A 21 16.01 6.16 14.40
CA TYR A 21 16.26 4.74 14.69
C TYR A 21 15.02 3.84 14.51
N TRP A 22 13.84 4.31 14.93
CA TRP A 22 12.60 3.54 14.79
C TRP A 22 12.24 3.25 13.34
N PHE A 23 12.51 4.19 12.43
CA PHE A 23 12.25 4.04 10.99
C PHE A 23 13.17 2.97 10.38
N GLU A 24 14.46 3.04 10.69
CA GLU A 24 15.41 2.03 10.24
C GLU A 24 15.08 0.64 10.77
N GLN A 25 14.61 0.53 12.02
CA GLN A 25 14.19 -0.76 12.59
C GLN A 25 12.94 -1.30 11.89
N ALA A 26 11.96 -0.45 11.60
CA ALA A 26 10.76 -0.85 10.88
C ALA A 26 11.10 -1.42 9.48
N LEU A 27 11.99 -0.79 8.74
CA LEU A 27 12.39 -1.26 7.40
C LEU A 27 13.13 -2.61 7.39
N LYS A 28 13.57 -3.12 8.54
CA LYS A 28 14.18 -4.47 8.64
C LYS A 28 13.15 -5.60 8.60
N ASP A 29 11.89 -5.32 8.92
CA ASP A 29 10.80 -6.28 8.80
C ASP A 29 10.23 -6.25 7.37
N ALA A 30 10.96 -6.88 6.45
CA ALA A 30 10.59 -6.90 5.05
C ALA A 30 9.30 -7.69 4.80
N PRO A 31 8.36 -7.16 3.99
CA PRO A 31 7.15 -7.88 3.62
C PRO A 31 7.42 -9.03 2.65
N THR A 32 6.47 -9.94 2.56
CA THR A 32 6.37 -10.87 1.44
C THR A 32 5.45 -10.29 0.36
N SER A 33 5.78 -10.54 -0.90
CA SER A 33 5.04 -10.06 -2.08
C SER A 33 4.09 -11.14 -2.59
N HIS A 34 2.86 -10.77 -2.88
CA HIS A 34 1.79 -11.67 -3.31
C HIS A 34 0.98 -11.06 -4.45
N HIS A 35 0.31 -11.93 -5.20
CA HIS A 35 -0.58 -11.54 -6.29
C HIS A 35 -1.88 -12.33 -6.24
N VAL A 36 -3.00 -11.69 -6.60
CA VAL A 36 -4.31 -12.32 -6.74
C VAL A 36 -5.00 -11.78 -7.99
N GLN A 37 -5.66 -12.66 -8.74
CA GLN A 37 -6.40 -12.26 -9.95
C GLN A 37 -7.79 -11.73 -9.59
N VAL A 38 -8.12 -10.54 -10.08
CA VAL A 38 -9.40 -9.87 -9.82
C VAL A 38 -9.93 -9.25 -11.12
N LEU A 39 -11.06 -9.74 -11.62
CA LEU A 39 -11.67 -9.21 -12.86
C LEU A 39 -10.63 -9.08 -14.00
N ASP A 40 -9.93 -10.17 -14.29
CA ASP A 40 -8.88 -10.26 -15.32
C ASP A 40 -7.70 -9.29 -15.15
N CYS A 41 -7.46 -8.81 -13.94
CA CYS A 41 -6.33 -7.98 -13.57
C CYS A 41 -5.52 -8.61 -12.44
N ASP A 42 -4.22 -8.58 -12.56
CA ASP A 42 -3.30 -9.06 -11.53
C ASP A 42 -3.13 -8.00 -10.46
N ILE A 43 -3.52 -8.31 -9.23
CA ILE A 43 -3.47 -7.38 -8.10
C ILE A 43 -2.37 -7.81 -7.14
N HIS A 44 -1.40 -6.93 -6.98
CA HIS A 44 -0.28 -7.10 -6.07
C HIS A 44 -0.62 -6.60 -4.67
N TYR A 45 -0.10 -7.27 -3.65
CA TYR A 45 -0.10 -6.78 -2.28
C TYR A 45 1.12 -7.25 -1.50
N LEU A 46 1.48 -6.50 -0.50
CA LEU A 46 2.52 -6.83 0.47
C LEU A 46 1.88 -7.40 1.73
N ARG A 47 2.59 -8.32 2.41
CA ARG A 47 2.11 -8.95 3.64
C ARG A 47 3.21 -9.06 4.68
N TRP A 48 2.86 -8.74 5.93
CA TRP A 48 3.69 -8.87 7.14
C TRP A 48 2.97 -9.72 8.18
N GLY A 49 3.74 -10.21 9.15
CA GLY A 49 3.23 -10.85 10.35
C GLY A 49 2.81 -12.31 10.16
N PRO A 50 2.20 -12.91 11.21
CA PRO A 50 1.87 -14.32 11.24
C PRO A 50 0.78 -14.70 10.23
N GLU A 51 0.72 -15.97 9.82
CA GLU A 51 -0.37 -16.46 8.96
C GLU A 51 -1.71 -16.50 9.68
N VAL A 52 -1.68 -16.76 10.96
CA VAL A 52 -2.86 -16.85 11.83
C VAL A 52 -2.59 -16.07 13.11
N ALA A 53 -3.55 -15.26 13.53
CA ALA A 53 -3.53 -14.58 14.80
C ALA A 53 -4.94 -14.48 15.38
N GLU A 54 -5.01 -14.33 16.70
CA GLU A 54 -6.28 -14.13 17.42
C GLU A 54 -6.86 -12.73 17.18
N ARG A 55 -6.00 -11.77 16.85
CA ARG A 55 -6.39 -10.38 16.58
C ARG A 55 -6.81 -10.19 15.13
N PRO A 56 -7.81 -9.32 14.87
CA PRO A 56 -8.17 -8.95 13.52
C PRO A 56 -6.96 -8.45 12.72
N GLY A 57 -6.83 -8.90 11.48
CA GLY A 57 -5.82 -8.39 10.57
C GLY A 57 -6.05 -6.94 10.15
N LEU A 58 -5.03 -6.33 9.57
CA LEU A 58 -5.08 -4.98 9.01
C LEU A 58 -4.88 -5.00 7.51
N LEU A 59 -5.66 -4.22 6.79
CA LEU A 59 -5.41 -3.88 5.40
C LEU A 59 -5.16 -2.37 5.28
N PHE A 60 -4.01 -2.00 4.75
CA PHE A 60 -3.66 -0.64 4.39
C PHE A 60 -3.93 -0.37 2.91
N ILE A 61 -4.57 0.77 2.61
CA ILE A 61 -4.86 1.20 1.24
C ILE A 61 -4.27 2.58 1.01
N HIS A 62 -3.38 2.69 0.04
CA HIS A 62 -2.64 3.92 -0.29
C HIS A 62 -3.51 5.00 -0.96
N GLY A 63 -3.00 6.22 -1.01
CA GLY A 63 -3.60 7.33 -1.75
C GLY A 63 -3.36 7.24 -3.26
N ALA A 64 -4.02 8.10 -4.03
CA ALA A 64 -3.86 8.15 -5.48
C ALA A 64 -2.38 8.39 -5.87
N GLY A 65 -1.91 7.63 -6.86
CA GLY A 65 -0.54 7.72 -7.35
C GLY A 65 0.55 7.16 -6.42
N CYS A 66 0.15 6.58 -5.28
CA CYS A 66 1.04 5.88 -4.36
C CYS A 66 1.01 4.35 -4.61
N HIS A 67 1.61 3.59 -3.70
CA HIS A 67 1.72 2.14 -3.77
C HIS A 67 1.86 1.52 -2.37
N ALA A 68 1.82 0.20 -2.28
CA ALA A 68 1.84 -0.56 -1.03
C ALA A 68 3.08 -0.29 -0.16
N HIS A 69 4.25 -0.05 -0.75
CA HIS A 69 5.49 0.27 -0.04
C HIS A 69 5.44 1.60 0.75
N TRP A 70 4.41 2.43 0.54
CA TRP A 70 4.12 3.58 1.41
C TRP A 70 3.97 3.17 2.88
N TRP A 71 3.64 1.90 3.13
CA TRP A 71 3.35 1.37 4.46
C TRP A 71 4.51 0.59 5.10
N ASP A 72 5.67 0.48 4.43
CA ASP A 72 6.81 -0.32 4.89
C ASP A 72 7.32 0.09 6.28
N PHE A 73 7.22 1.36 6.63
CA PHE A 73 7.64 1.87 7.92
C PHE A 73 6.52 1.93 8.98
N ILE A 74 5.27 1.61 8.61
CA ILE A 74 4.11 1.61 9.49
C ILE A 74 3.64 0.18 9.81
N ALA A 75 3.54 -0.69 8.81
CA ALA A 75 3.04 -2.05 8.96
C ALA A 75 3.80 -2.86 10.04
N PRO A 76 5.13 -2.76 10.16
CA PRO A 76 5.90 -3.50 11.16
C PRO A 76 5.55 -3.21 12.63
N PHE A 77 4.91 -2.09 12.93
CA PHE A 77 4.44 -1.82 14.29
C PHE A 77 3.24 -2.68 14.70
N PHE A 78 2.53 -3.24 13.74
CA PHE A 78 1.34 -4.06 13.96
C PHE A 78 1.58 -5.54 13.68
N SER A 79 2.53 -5.87 12.82
CA SER A 79 2.81 -7.23 12.35
C SER A 79 3.22 -8.23 13.43
N PRO A 80 3.81 -7.88 14.58
CA PRO A 80 4.10 -8.85 15.61
C PRO A 80 2.87 -9.53 16.22
N GLU A 81 1.70 -8.87 16.17
CA GLU A 81 0.50 -9.35 16.86
C GLU A 81 -0.64 -9.79 15.92
N ARG A 82 -0.54 -9.45 14.63
CA ARG A 82 -1.61 -9.72 13.65
C ARG A 82 -1.09 -9.75 12.21
N PRO A 83 -1.80 -10.42 11.30
CA PRO A 83 -1.48 -10.30 9.88
C PRO A 83 -1.78 -8.87 9.40
N VAL A 84 -0.88 -8.33 8.60
CA VAL A 84 -0.99 -7.01 7.99
C VAL A 84 -0.77 -7.15 6.49
N ALA A 85 -1.60 -6.50 5.70
CA ALA A 85 -1.40 -6.40 4.26
C ALA A 85 -1.48 -4.95 3.79
N ALA A 86 -0.84 -4.65 2.67
CA ALA A 86 -0.97 -3.39 1.96
C ALA A 86 -1.17 -3.69 0.48
N ILE A 87 -2.28 -3.20 -0.09
CA ILE A 87 -2.65 -3.44 -1.48
C ILE A 87 -2.03 -2.39 -2.41
N ASP A 88 -1.66 -2.80 -3.61
CA ASP A 88 -1.54 -1.94 -4.78
C ASP A 88 -2.88 -1.97 -5.53
N LEU A 89 -3.63 -0.88 -5.53
CA LEU A 89 -4.83 -0.79 -6.36
C LEU A 89 -4.46 -0.85 -7.85
N SER A 90 -5.31 -1.44 -8.70
CA SER A 90 -5.03 -1.51 -10.12
C SER A 90 -4.69 -0.15 -10.73
N GLY A 91 -3.71 -0.13 -11.65
CA GLY A 91 -3.14 1.09 -12.23
C GLY A 91 -2.06 1.77 -11.37
N MET A 92 -1.71 1.20 -10.20
CA MET A 92 -0.72 1.74 -9.26
C MET A 92 0.20 0.63 -8.76
N GLY A 93 1.41 1.00 -8.34
CA GLY A 93 2.42 0.05 -7.86
C GLY A 93 2.71 -1.08 -8.84
N ASP A 94 2.77 -2.30 -8.33
CA ASP A 94 3.08 -3.52 -9.09
C ASP A 94 1.80 -4.26 -9.55
N SER A 95 0.62 -3.68 -9.35
CA SER A 95 -0.63 -4.22 -9.88
C SER A 95 -0.81 -3.95 -11.38
N GLY A 96 -1.63 -4.77 -12.01
CA GLY A 96 -1.98 -4.63 -13.43
C GLY A 96 -2.78 -3.36 -13.73
N TRP A 97 -2.99 -3.12 -15.03
CA TRP A 97 -3.68 -1.94 -15.56
C TRP A 97 -5.05 -2.32 -16.10
N ARG A 98 -5.99 -1.38 -16.02
CA ARG A 98 -7.34 -1.52 -16.60
C ARG A 98 -7.60 -0.41 -17.62
N GLN A 99 -8.62 -0.56 -18.42
CA GLN A 99 -9.05 0.47 -19.38
C GLN A 99 -9.83 1.60 -18.69
N SER A 100 -10.46 1.31 -17.57
CA SER A 100 -11.21 2.27 -16.76
C SER A 100 -11.09 1.93 -15.27
N TYR A 101 -11.25 2.91 -14.44
CA TYR A 101 -11.10 2.81 -13.00
C TYR A 101 -12.29 3.42 -12.26
N GLY A 102 -12.70 2.78 -11.16
CA GLY A 102 -13.76 3.22 -10.29
C GLY A 102 -13.98 2.24 -9.15
N SER A 103 -14.98 2.51 -8.32
CA SER A 103 -15.33 1.62 -7.21
C SER A 103 -15.72 0.21 -7.68
N GLU A 104 -16.27 0.09 -8.87
CA GLU A 104 -16.68 -1.17 -9.50
C GLU A 104 -15.51 -2.15 -9.73
N CYS A 105 -14.28 -1.65 -9.82
CA CYS A 105 -13.09 -2.50 -9.90
C CYS A 105 -12.31 -2.53 -8.57
N HIS A 106 -12.13 -1.41 -7.89
CA HIS A 106 -11.32 -1.33 -6.69
C HIS A 106 -11.97 -2.00 -5.46
N VAL A 107 -13.29 -1.98 -5.34
CA VAL A 107 -13.99 -2.68 -4.23
C VAL A 107 -13.80 -4.21 -4.31
N PRO A 108 -13.98 -4.87 -5.48
CA PRO A 108 -13.60 -6.27 -5.64
C PRO A 108 -12.13 -6.59 -5.37
N GLU A 109 -11.20 -5.68 -5.72
CA GLU A 109 -9.77 -5.83 -5.42
C GLU A 109 -9.52 -5.87 -3.91
N ILE A 110 -10.12 -4.95 -3.16
CA ILE A 110 -10.05 -4.92 -1.69
C ILE A 110 -10.59 -6.23 -1.11
N ALA A 111 -11.77 -6.67 -1.55
CA ALA A 111 -12.38 -7.91 -1.08
C ALA A 111 -11.50 -9.14 -1.34
N ALA A 112 -10.90 -9.22 -2.53
CA ALA A 112 -10.03 -10.33 -2.90
C ALA A 112 -8.74 -10.37 -2.06
N VAL A 113 -8.11 -9.22 -1.83
CA VAL A 113 -6.89 -9.14 -1.00
C VAL A 113 -7.21 -9.47 0.47
N LEU A 114 -8.33 -9.00 1.01
CA LEU A 114 -8.76 -9.35 2.37
C LEU A 114 -8.87 -10.87 2.56
N ALA A 115 -9.42 -11.56 1.57
CA ALA A 115 -9.57 -13.02 1.58
C ALA A 115 -8.24 -13.75 1.39
N ASP A 116 -7.47 -13.37 0.36
CA ASP A 116 -6.22 -14.04 -0.02
C ASP A 116 -5.11 -13.85 1.03
N ALA A 117 -5.01 -12.66 1.61
CA ALA A 117 -4.06 -12.33 2.67
C ALA A 117 -4.42 -12.96 4.03
N LYS A 118 -5.58 -13.64 4.15
CA LYS A 118 -6.07 -14.30 5.36
C LYS A 118 -6.10 -13.36 6.57
N LEU A 119 -6.71 -12.20 6.41
CA LEU A 119 -6.80 -11.17 7.46
C LEU A 119 -7.89 -11.42 8.50
N GLY A 120 -8.58 -12.55 8.41
CA GLY A 120 -9.63 -12.96 9.35
C GLY A 120 -11.03 -12.44 8.97
N GLU A 121 -12.02 -12.76 9.81
CA GLU A 121 -13.43 -12.48 9.51
C GLU A 121 -13.83 -11.00 9.67
N LYS A 122 -13.11 -10.26 10.51
CA LYS A 122 -13.40 -8.85 10.82
C LYS A 122 -12.13 -8.01 10.73
N PRO A 123 -11.52 -7.91 9.54
CA PRO A 123 -10.31 -7.14 9.35
C PRO A 123 -10.58 -5.64 9.56
N ILE A 124 -9.56 -4.92 9.98
CA ILE A 124 -9.59 -3.47 10.06
C ILE A 124 -8.98 -2.92 8.77
N ILE A 125 -9.68 -2.02 8.10
CA ILE A 125 -9.19 -1.37 6.88
C ILE A 125 -8.81 0.06 7.20
N VAL A 126 -7.60 0.45 6.81
CA VAL A 126 -7.05 1.79 6.99
C VAL A 126 -6.70 2.35 5.61
N GLY A 127 -7.46 3.33 5.18
CA GLY A 127 -7.26 3.99 3.88
C GLY A 127 -6.76 5.42 4.03
N HIS A 128 -5.78 5.81 3.22
CA HIS A 128 -5.29 7.17 3.11
C HIS A 128 -5.84 7.84 1.85
N SER A 129 -6.43 9.04 1.98
CA SER A 129 -6.92 9.84 0.85
C SER A 129 -7.86 9.05 -0.06
N PHE A 130 -7.49 8.79 -1.32
CA PHE A 130 -8.23 7.96 -2.26
C PHE A 130 -8.52 6.55 -1.69
N GLY A 131 -7.54 5.93 -1.01
CA GLY A 131 -7.74 4.67 -0.31
C GLY A 131 -8.80 4.75 0.79
N GLY A 132 -8.92 5.89 1.47
CA GLY A 132 -10.00 6.16 2.43
C GLY A 132 -11.36 6.21 1.76
N TYR A 133 -11.47 6.84 0.60
CA TYR A 133 -12.71 6.85 -0.19
C TYR A 133 -13.09 5.43 -0.65
N MET A 134 -12.13 4.63 -1.12
CA MET A 134 -12.39 3.24 -1.49
C MET A 134 -12.80 2.37 -0.30
N THR A 135 -12.24 2.63 0.89
CA THR A 135 -12.65 1.99 2.14
C THR A 135 -14.12 2.27 2.46
N MET A 136 -14.58 3.52 2.28
CA MET A 136 -16.00 3.87 2.46
C MET A 136 -16.90 3.21 1.41
N CYS A 137 -16.44 3.09 0.17
CA CYS A 137 -17.17 2.38 -0.88
C CYS A 137 -17.34 0.90 -0.52
N TYR A 138 -16.26 0.24 -0.07
CA TYR A 138 -16.29 -1.14 0.38
C TYR A 138 -17.23 -1.36 1.57
N GLY A 139 -17.27 -0.45 2.52
CA GLY A 139 -18.12 -0.57 3.72
C GLY A 139 -19.62 -0.30 3.50
N LYS A 140 -20.04 0.05 2.28
CA LYS A 140 -21.46 0.23 1.92
C LYS A 140 -22.14 -1.07 1.48
N ASP A 141 -21.36 -2.02 1.01
CA ASP A 141 -21.81 -3.32 0.50
C ASP A 141 -21.79 -4.38 1.62
#